data_a4b556068b5f0e5858019c20ae3040d2
#
_entry.id   a4b556068b5f0e5858019c20ae3040d2
#
_cell.length_a   1.000
_cell.length_b   1.000
_cell.length_c   1.000
_cell.angle_alpha   90.00
_cell.angle_beta   90.00
_cell.angle_gamma   90.00
#
_symmetry.space_group_name_H-M   'P 1'
#
loop_
_entity.id
_entity.type
_entity.pdbx_description
1 polymer ?
#
loop_
_entity_poly.entity_id
_entity_poly.type
_entity_poly.pdbx_seq_one_letter_code
_entity_poly.pdbx_strand_id
1 'polypeptide(L)'
;MNTASLQSASTLPAHLAGEMRSNHAGETGAVWIYKGVLAISRDAEIRAFAEHHLATEETHLGFFEDWLTSRQKSLLLPVWRLSGFVLGAVSALGGRNWVYASIEAVETFVVKHYESQYVALEAYGDATLTAAIHQFCNDEADHRDEAGSEAHGQSSLLKAWCWVVGFGSEQAVKIARRI
;
A
#
# COMPACT_ATOMS: atom_id res chain seq x y z
N MET A 1 -10.72 -30.64 7.92
CA MET A 1 -10.13 -29.50 7.23
C MET A 1 -8.94 -29.06 8.08
N ASN A 2 -7.74 -29.19 7.52
CA ASN A 2 -6.52 -28.81 8.24
C ASN A 2 -6.46 -27.27 8.21
N THR A 3 -6.80 -26.62 9.30
CA THR A 3 -6.58 -25.16 9.43
C THR A 3 -5.08 -24.95 9.59
N ALA A 4 -4.38 -24.78 8.48
CA ALA A 4 -3.01 -24.35 8.49
C ALA A 4 -2.97 -23.01 9.24
N SER A 5 -2.38 -22.98 10.42
CA SER A 5 -2.21 -21.74 11.20
C SER A 5 -1.02 -20.98 10.61
N LEU A 6 -1.17 -19.67 10.48
CA LEU A 6 -0.08 -18.76 10.11
C LEU A 6 1.14 -19.00 11.02
N GLN A 7 2.32 -19.22 10.43
CA GLN A 7 3.54 -19.40 11.19
C GLN A 7 3.94 -18.10 11.91
N SER A 8 4.66 -18.23 13.01
CA SER A 8 5.11 -17.05 13.75
C SER A 8 6.02 -16.17 12.90
N ALA A 9 5.77 -14.88 12.86
CA ALA A 9 6.62 -13.92 12.16
C ALA A 9 8.08 -13.95 12.61
N SER A 10 8.35 -14.39 13.86
CA SER A 10 9.71 -14.54 14.39
C SER A 10 10.56 -15.61 13.69
N THR A 11 9.94 -16.52 12.93
CA THR A 11 10.62 -17.59 12.17
C THR A 11 10.95 -17.18 10.74
N LEU A 12 10.55 -16.00 10.29
CA LEU A 12 10.81 -15.53 8.93
C LEU A 12 12.30 -15.45 8.62
N PRO A 13 12.74 -15.95 7.46
CA PRO A 13 14.07 -15.65 6.93
C PRO A 13 14.27 -14.14 6.77
N ALA A 14 15.51 -13.67 6.93
CA ALA A 14 15.82 -12.24 6.95
C ALA A 14 15.29 -11.46 5.71
N HIS A 15 15.36 -12.08 4.52
CA HIS A 15 14.86 -11.46 3.28
C HIS A 15 13.33 -11.29 3.32
N LEU A 16 12.58 -12.32 3.75
CA LEU A 16 11.12 -12.23 3.90
C LEU A 16 10.72 -11.29 5.04
N ALA A 17 11.48 -11.25 6.14
CA ALA A 17 11.24 -10.29 7.21
C ALA A 17 11.37 -8.83 6.71
N GLY A 18 12.30 -8.56 5.80
CA GLY A 18 12.44 -7.28 5.12
C GLY A 18 11.24 -6.95 4.22
N GLU A 19 10.76 -7.93 3.43
CA GLU A 19 9.56 -7.75 2.60
C GLU A 19 8.33 -7.48 3.45
N MET A 20 8.07 -8.27 4.49
CA MET A 20 6.91 -8.06 5.36
C MET A 20 6.97 -6.73 6.11
N ARG A 21 8.17 -6.27 6.49
CA ARG A 21 8.36 -4.92 7.04
C ARG A 21 8.01 -3.85 6.03
N SER A 22 8.40 -4.01 4.76
CA SER A 22 8.08 -3.04 3.71
C SER A 22 6.60 -3.05 3.37
N ASN A 23 5.94 -4.21 3.39
CA ASN A 23 4.49 -4.31 3.22
C ASN A 23 3.78 -3.55 4.34
N HIS A 24 4.08 -3.84 5.62
CA HIS A 24 3.51 -3.10 6.76
C HIS A 24 3.72 -1.58 6.66
N ALA A 25 4.90 -1.14 6.21
CA ALA A 25 5.18 0.28 6.01
C ALA A 25 4.37 0.88 4.84
N GLY A 26 4.18 0.10 3.76
CA GLY A 26 3.34 0.45 2.61
C GLY A 26 1.89 0.65 3.03
N GLU A 27 1.28 -0.36 3.69
CA GLU A 27 -0.10 -0.28 4.20
C GLU A 27 -0.28 0.89 5.18
N THR A 28 0.73 1.14 6.04
CA THR A 28 0.72 2.34 6.89
C THR A 28 0.64 3.61 6.03
N GLY A 29 1.41 3.69 4.96
CA GLY A 29 1.38 4.81 4.01
C GLY A 29 0.03 4.94 3.32
N ALA A 30 -0.53 3.84 2.79
CA ALA A 30 -1.79 3.79 2.06
C ALA A 30 -2.96 4.25 2.92
N VAL A 31 -3.10 3.73 4.14
CA VAL A 31 -4.10 4.22 5.12
C VAL A 31 -4.02 5.74 5.30
N TRP A 32 -2.82 6.29 5.38
CA TRP A 32 -2.65 7.73 5.58
C TRP A 32 -2.82 8.54 4.30
N ILE A 33 -2.64 7.96 3.10
CA ILE A 33 -3.01 8.60 1.83
C ILE A 33 -4.51 8.87 1.82
N TYR A 34 -5.34 7.86 2.08
CA TYR A 34 -6.80 8.03 2.10
C TYR A 34 -7.26 8.97 3.22
N LYS A 35 -6.64 8.93 4.41
CA LYS A 35 -6.89 9.92 5.47
C LYS A 35 -6.53 11.35 5.05
N GLY A 36 -5.47 11.53 4.28
CA GLY A 36 -5.10 12.82 3.70
C GLY A 36 -6.12 13.32 2.67
N VAL A 37 -6.58 12.43 1.78
CA VAL A 37 -7.67 12.74 0.81
C VAL A 37 -8.93 13.18 1.55
N LEU A 38 -9.38 12.42 2.54
CA LEU A 38 -10.60 12.68 3.31
C LEU A 38 -10.52 13.97 4.14
N ALA A 39 -9.33 14.36 4.59
CA ALA A 39 -9.13 15.61 5.34
C ALA A 39 -9.35 16.86 4.46
N ILE A 40 -9.03 16.79 3.18
CA ILE A 40 -9.04 17.91 2.25
C ILE A 40 -10.28 17.92 1.35
N SER A 41 -10.60 16.76 0.74
CA SER A 41 -11.68 16.68 -0.26
C SER A 41 -13.06 16.93 0.37
N ARG A 42 -13.88 17.75 -0.32
CA ARG A 42 -15.30 17.94 -0.03
C ARG A 42 -16.19 17.30 -1.10
N ASP A 43 -15.60 16.74 -2.12
CA ASP A 43 -16.28 16.05 -3.20
C ASP A 43 -16.83 14.71 -2.68
N ALA A 44 -18.14 14.51 -2.81
CA ALA A 44 -18.84 13.35 -2.25
C ALA A 44 -18.38 12.02 -2.89
N GLU A 45 -18.06 12.05 -4.20
CA GLU A 45 -17.61 10.87 -4.95
C GLU A 45 -16.19 10.46 -4.52
N ILE A 46 -15.28 11.44 -4.45
CA ILE A 46 -13.91 11.18 -3.94
C ILE A 46 -13.92 10.71 -2.50
N ARG A 47 -14.82 11.25 -1.68
CA ARG A 47 -14.94 10.80 -0.29
C ARG A 47 -15.44 9.36 -0.21
N ALA A 48 -16.48 9.00 -0.99
CA ALA A 48 -16.99 7.64 -1.02
C ALA A 48 -15.93 6.63 -1.50
N PHE A 49 -15.19 6.97 -2.57
CA PHE A 49 -14.05 6.21 -3.05
C PHE A 49 -12.99 6.04 -1.95
N ALA A 50 -12.55 7.14 -1.33
CA ALA A 50 -11.52 7.08 -0.31
C ALA A 50 -11.96 6.35 0.98
N GLU A 51 -13.22 6.45 1.38
CA GLU A 51 -13.77 5.73 2.54
C GLU A 51 -13.86 4.22 2.25
N HIS A 52 -14.24 3.83 1.03
CA HIS A 52 -14.30 2.44 0.61
C HIS A 52 -12.91 1.77 0.66
N HIS A 53 -11.93 2.36 -0.02
CA HIS A 53 -10.59 1.78 -0.06
C HIS A 53 -9.87 1.86 1.29
N LEU A 54 -10.05 2.93 2.06
CA LEU A 54 -9.49 3.02 3.42
C LEU A 54 -9.88 1.81 4.30
N ALA A 55 -11.10 1.30 4.17
CA ALA A 55 -11.54 0.14 4.96
C ALA A 55 -10.76 -1.14 4.58
N THR A 56 -10.42 -1.31 3.31
CA THR A 56 -9.57 -2.41 2.81
C THR A 56 -8.14 -2.26 3.34
N GLU A 57 -7.54 -1.06 3.19
CA GLU A 57 -6.19 -0.77 3.68
C GLU A 57 -6.04 -0.96 5.20
N GLU A 58 -7.07 -0.58 5.98
CA GLU A 58 -7.08 -0.82 7.42
C GLU A 58 -7.13 -2.32 7.76
N THR A 59 -7.74 -3.13 6.90
CA THR A 59 -7.74 -4.60 7.03
C THR A 59 -6.35 -5.18 6.72
N HIS A 60 -5.73 -4.76 5.63
CA HIS A 60 -4.35 -5.16 5.27
C HIS A 60 -3.36 -4.75 6.36
N LEU A 61 -3.40 -3.49 6.78
CA LEU A 61 -2.55 -3.00 7.87
C LEU A 61 -2.76 -3.79 9.16
N GLY A 62 -4.03 -4.08 9.52
CA GLY A 62 -4.38 -4.87 10.69
C GLY A 62 -3.73 -6.25 10.70
N PHE A 63 -3.73 -6.94 9.55
CA PHE A 63 -3.05 -8.22 9.42
C PHE A 63 -1.56 -8.14 9.79
N PHE A 64 -0.83 -7.16 9.27
CA PHE A 64 0.59 -6.99 9.58
C PHE A 64 0.81 -6.49 11.01
N GLU A 65 -0.06 -5.62 11.53
CA GLU A 65 0.02 -5.11 12.91
C GLU A 65 -0.12 -6.24 13.94
N ASP A 66 -1.02 -7.18 13.71
CA ASP A 66 -1.29 -8.29 14.61
C ASP A 66 -0.21 -9.37 14.50
N TRP A 67 0.35 -9.58 13.30
CA TRP A 67 1.27 -10.67 13.04
C TRP A 67 2.74 -10.33 13.29
N LEU A 68 3.18 -9.11 12.92
CA LEU A 68 4.58 -8.69 13.08
C LEU A 68 4.89 -8.26 14.51
N THR A 69 6.02 -8.71 15.01
CA THR A 69 6.54 -8.20 16.28
C THR A 69 7.01 -6.75 16.13
N SER A 70 7.04 -5.99 17.22
CA SER A 70 7.48 -4.58 17.19
C SER A 70 8.89 -4.37 16.62
N ARG A 71 9.78 -5.39 16.75
CA ARG A 71 11.15 -5.34 16.20
C ARG A 71 11.20 -5.57 14.68
N GLN A 72 10.15 -6.13 14.11
CA GLN A 72 10.05 -6.39 12.67
C GLN A 72 9.36 -5.27 11.91
N LYS A 73 8.72 -4.34 12.62
CA LYS A 73 8.10 -3.15 12.03
C LYS A 73 9.15 -2.07 11.73
N SER A 74 8.87 -1.21 10.74
CA SER A 74 9.78 -0.13 10.38
C SER A 74 9.90 0.91 11.51
N LEU A 75 11.11 1.37 11.77
CA LEU A 75 11.35 2.48 12.70
C LEU A 75 10.83 3.84 12.15
N LEU A 76 10.57 3.91 10.85
CA LEU A 76 10.15 5.14 10.17
C LEU A 76 8.62 5.25 10.02
N LEU A 77 7.82 4.49 10.80
CA LEU A 77 6.35 4.58 10.72
C LEU A 77 5.79 6.01 10.81
N PRO A 78 6.33 6.92 11.68
CA PRO A 78 5.87 8.31 11.67
C PRO A 78 6.14 9.04 10.35
N VAL A 79 7.24 8.70 9.65
CA VAL A 79 7.57 9.26 8.33
C VAL A 79 6.60 8.73 7.29
N TRP A 80 6.31 7.44 7.28
CA TRP A 80 5.36 6.83 6.33
C TRP A 80 3.95 7.40 6.49
N ARG A 81 3.51 7.59 7.74
CA ARG A 81 2.23 8.27 8.06
C ARG A 81 2.18 9.69 7.52
N LEU A 82 3.19 10.48 7.80
CA LEU A 82 3.25 11.87 7.35
C LEU A 82 3.32 11.96 5.82
N SER A 83 4.17 11.15 5.19
CA SER A 83 4.33 11.14 3.72
C SER A 83 3.05 10.72 3.02
N GLY A 84 2.38 9.67 3.51
CA GLY A 84 1.09 9.24 2.99
C GLY A 84 0.03 10.34 3.12
N PHE A 85 -0.10 10.93 4.31
CA PHE A 85 -1.06 12.03 4.54
C PHE A 85 -0.81 13.21 3.60
N VAL A 86 0.44 13.64 3.47
CA VAL A 86 0.80 14.76 2.58
C VAL A 86 0.50 14.42 1.11
N LEU A 87 0.81 13.20 0.67
CA LEU A 87 0.52 12.74 -0.69
C LEU A 87 -0.99 12.81 -0.96
N GLY A 88 -1.80 12.23 -0.09
CA GLY A 88 -3.26 12.26 -0.23
C GLY A 88 -3.84 13.68 -0.19
N ALA A 89 -3.36 14.51 0.73
CA ALA A 89 -3.80 15.91 0.85
C ALA A 89 -3.45 16.73 -0.39
N VAL A 90 -2.23 16.60 -0.93
CA VAL A 90 -1.79 17.29 -2.16
C VAL A 90 -2.61 16.81 -3.36
N SER A 91 -2.84 15.50 -3.49
CA SER A 91 -3.68 14.93 -4.55
C SER A 91 -5.10 15.49 -4.49
N ALA A 92 -5.70 15.56 -3.30
CA ALA A 92 -7.05 16.10 -3.11
C ALA A 92 -7.14 17.62 -3.44
N LEU A 93 -6.10 18.41 -3.18
CA LEU A 93 -6.02 19.81 -3.61
C LEU A 93 -6.01 19.94 -5.14
N GLY A 94 -5.45 18.97 -5.86
CA GLY A 94 -5.49 18.92 -7.31
C GLY A 94 -6.84 18.51 -7.92
N GLY A 95 -7.77 18.02 -7.10
CA GLY A 95 -9.10 17.57 -7.50
C GLY A 95 -9.17 16.11 -7.92
N ARG A 96 -10.35 15.68 -8.41
CA ARG A 96 -10.66 14.26 -8.69
C ARG A 96 -9.58 13.55 -9.48
N ASN A 97 -9.22 14.10 -10.63
CA ASN A 97 -8.26 13.48 -11.54
C ASN A 97 -6.86 13.32 -10.93
N TRP A 98 -6.46 14.21 -10.02
CA TRP A 98 -5.21 14.07 -9.28
C TRP A 98 -5.28 12.96 -8.25
N VAL A 99 -6.40 12.81 -7.54
CA VAL A 99 -6.58 11.71 -6.59
C VAL A 99 -6.50 10.38 -7.32
N TYR A 100 -7.34 10.18 -8.35
CA TYR A 100 -7.37 8.92 -9.09
C TYR A 100 -6.02 8.58 -9.73
N ALA A 101 -5.39 9.52 -10.42
CA ALA A 101 -4.08 9.27 -11.04
C ALA A 101 -2.96 9.00 -10.00
N SER A 102 -3.03 9.62 -8.82
CA SER A 102 -2.06 9.34 -7.75
C SER A 102 -2.24 7.95 -7.17
N ILE A 103 -3.49 7.53 -6.92
CA ILE A 103 -3.80 6.18 -6.43
C ILE A 103 -3.38 5.15 -7.50
N GLU A 104 -3.78 5.32 -8.77
CA GLU A 104 -3.33 4.43 -9.86
C GLU A 104 -1.79 4.28 -9.90
N ALA A 105 -1.05 5.37 -9.69
CA ALA A 105 0.41 5.34 -9.71
C ALA A 105 0.99 4.59 -8.49
N VAL A 106 0.40 4.75 -7.29
CA VAL A 106 0.79 4.03 -6.08
C VAL A 106 0.53 2.54 -6.26
N GLU A 107 -0.71 2.16 -6.61
CA GLU A 107 -1.13 0.76 -6.67
C GLU A 107 -0.48 0.01 -7.85
N THR A 108 -0.16 0.70 -8.94
CA THR A 108 0.68 0.12 -10.01
C THR A 108 2.06 -0.34 -9.47
N PHE A 109 2.62 0.39 -8.53
CA PHE A 109 3.87 -0.02 -7.88
C PHE A 109 3.61 -1.12 -6.85
N VAL A 110 2.58 -1.00 -6.01
CA VAL A 110 2.27 -1.94 -4.92
C VAL A 110 1.98 -3.34 -5.46
N VAL A 111 1.16 -3.46 -6.51
CA VAL A 111 0.91 -4.74 -7.19
C VAL A 111 2.21 -5.42 -7.61
N LYS A 112 3.10 -4.71 -8.30
CA LYS A 112 4.41 -5.26 -8.71
C LYS A 112 5.28 -5.65 -7.52
N HIS A 113 5.18 -4.89 -6.43
CA HIS A 113 5.92 -5.18 -5.20
C HIS A 113 5.44 -6.48 -4.57
N TYR A 114 4.12 -6.70 -4.45
CA TYR A 114 3.56 -7.95 -3.96
C TYR A 114 3.89 -9.14 -4.88
N GLU A 115 3.69 -8.99 -6.19
CA GLU A 115 4.03 -10.04 -7.17
C GLU A 115 5.50 -10.47 -7.09
N SER A 116 6.42 -9.54 -6.83
CA SER A 116 7.85 -9.83 -6.72
C SER A 116 8.21 -10.75 -5.54
N GLN A 117 7.28 -10.93 -4.59
CA GLN A 117 7.48 -11.75 -3.39
C GLN A 117 7.01 -13.20 -3.57
N TYR A 118 6.21 -13.52 -4.58
CA TYR A 118 5.52 -14.81 -4.72
C TYR A 118 6.46 -16.00 -4.69
N VAL A 119 7.54 -15.99 -5.47
CA VAL A 119 8.52 -17.10 -5.51
C VAL A 119 9.14 -17.34 -4.14
N ALA A 120 9.45 -16.31 -3.39
CA ALA A 120 10.04 -16.42 -2.06
C ALA A 120 9.03 -16.92 -1.01
N LEU A 121 7.76 -16.52 -1.14
CA LEU A 121 6.67 -16.98 -0.28
C LEU A 121 6.33 -18.44 -0.51
N GLU A 122 6.26 -18.87 -1.78
CA GLU A 122 6.06 -20.26 -2.15
C GLU A 122 7.20 -21.16 -1.63
N ALA A 123 8.44 -20.70 -1.77
CA ALA A 123 9.61 -21.42 -1.25
C ALA A 123 9.64 -21.51 0.30
N TYR A 124 9.09 -20.50 0.99
CA TYR A 124 8.93 -20.50 2.45
C TYR A 124 7.87 -21.51 2.90
N GLY A 125 6.83 -21.73 2.11
CA GLY A 125 5.84 -22.78 2.30
C GLY A 125 4.78 -22.52 3.38
N ASP A 126 4.58 -21.26 3.81
CA ASP A 126 3.43 -20.88 4.64
C ASP A 126 2.24 -20.56 3.73
N ALA A 127 1.34 -21.53 3.57
CA ALA A 127 0.19 -21.38 2.70
C ALA A 127 -0.77 -20.26 3.14
N THR A 128 -0.86 -19.99 4.44
CA THR A 128 -1.73 -18.94 4.98
C THR A 128 -1.17 -17.56 4.65
N LEU A 129 0.14 -17.36 4.85
CA LEU A 129 0.82 -16.11 4.48
C LEU A 129 0.76 -15.88 2.97
N THR A 130 1.06 -16.92 2.18
CA THR A 130 1.01 -16.83 0.72
C THR A 130 -0.38 -16.44 0.23
N ALA A 131 -1.43 -17.07 0.77
CA ALA A 131 -2.80 -16.75 0.41
C ALA A 131 -3.19 -15.31 0.78
N ALA A 132 -2.76 -14.82 1.96
CA ALA A 132 -3.01 -13.44 2.39
C ALA A 132 -2.35 -12.43 1.44
N ILE A 133 -1.07 -12.63 1.10
CA ILE A 133 -0.35 -11.73 0.19
C ILE A 133 -0.95 -11.75 -1.24
N HIS A 134 -1.40 -12.91 -1.71
CA HIS A 134 -2.12 -12.99 -3.00
C HIS A 134 -3.44 -12.22 -2.95
N GLN A 135 -4.20 -12.35 -1.84
CA GLN A 135 -5.45 -11.60 -1.68
C GLN A 135 -5.20 -10.10 -1.68
N PHE A 136 -4.23 -9.61 -0.88
CA PHE A 136 -3.88 -8.19 -0.85
C PHE A 136 -3.47 -7.69 -2.23
N CYS A 137 -2.62 -8.42 -2.94
CA CYS A 137 -2.23 -8.05 -4.30
C CYS A 137 -3.42 -7.93 -5.27
N ASN A 138 -4.44 -8.79 -5.14
CA ASN A 138 -5.66 -8.70 -5.94
C ASN A 138 -6.48 -7.47 -5.56
N ASP A 139 -6.64 -7.20 -4.26
CA ASP A 139 -7.34 -6.01 -3.78
C ASP A 139 -6.65 -4.72 -4.29
N GLU A 140 -5.30 -4.65 -4.28
CA GLU A 140 -4.56 -3.52 -4.84
C GLU A 140 -4.68 -3.40 -6.37
N ALA A 141 -4.80 -4.53 -7.06
CA ALA A 141 -5.07 -4.51 -8.50
C ALA A 141 -6.47 -3.94 -8.79
N ASP A 142 -7.47 -4.28 -7.99
CA ASP A 142 -8.82 -3.71 -8.09
C ASP A 142 -8.81 -2.20 -7.78
N HIS A 143 -8.10 -1.76 -6.73
CA HIS A 143 -7.92 -0.33 -6.39
C HIS A 143 -7.28 0.44 -7.55
N ARG A 144 -6.20 -0.10 -8.13
CA ARG A 144 -5.52 0.47 -9.29
C ARG A 144 -6.47 0.62 -10.48
N ASP A 145 -7.20 -0.45 -10.81
CA ASP A 145 -8.04 -0.50 -12.00
C ASP A 145 -9.25 0.41 -11.86
N GLU A 146 -9.87 0.49 -10.67
CA GLU A 146 -10.93 1.45 -10.39
C GLU A 146 -10.41 2.88 -10.53
N ALA A 147 -9.30 3.23 -9.86
CA ALA A 147 -8.70 4.56 -9.95
C ALA A 147 -8.30 4.90 -11.41
N GLY A 148 -7.71 3.94 -12.13
CA GLY A 148 -7.31 4.13 -13.53
C GLY A 148 -8.49 4.36 -14.47
N SER A 149 -9.65 3.73 -14.21
CA SER A 149 -10.87 3.93 -15.00
C SER A 149 -11.44 5.34 -14.88
N GLU A 150 -11.21 5.98 -13.72
CA GLU A 150 -11.70 7.33 -13.39
C GLU A 150 -10.66 8.44 -13.71
N ALA A 151 -9.40 8.06 -13.94
CA ALA A 151 -8.32 9.00 -14.27
C ALA A 151 -8.37 9.41 -15.76
N HIS A 152 -8.83 10.62 -16.06
CA HIS A 152 -9.00 11.09 -17.42
C HIS A 152 -8.04 12.24 -17.78
N GLY A 153 -7.40 12.15 -18.95
CA GLY A 153 -6.70 13.28 -19.58
C GLY A 153 -5.57 13.88 -18.73
N GLN A 154 -4.49 13.15 -18.52
CA GLN A 154 -3.37 13.62 -17.70
C GLN A 154 -2.56 14.72 -18.38
N SER A 155 -2.53 15.91 -17.75
CA SER A 155 -1.62 16.99 -18.11
C SER A 155 -0.16 16.59 -17.90
N SER A 156 0.79 17.31 -18.54
CA SER A 156 2.22 17.05 -18.35
C SER A 156 2.65 17.18 -16.87
N LEU A 157 2.02 18.11 -16.14
CA LEU A 157 2.29 18.29 -14.71
C LEU A 157 1.80 17.08 -13.90
N LEU A 158 0.60 16.56 -14.19
CA LEU A 158 0.07 15.38 -13.50
C LEU A 158 0.90 14.14 -13.81
N LYS A 159 1.35 13.97 -15.06
CA LYS A 159 2.27 12.87 -15.42
C LYS A 159 3.58 12.95 -14.65
N ALA A 160 4.17 14.15 -14.52
CA ALA A 160 5.38 14.34 -13.72
C ALA A 160 5.14 14.02 -12.24
N TRP A 161 3.98 14.43 -11.70
CA TRP A 161 3.56 14.09 -10.34
C TRP A 161 3.45 12.57 -10.14
N CYS A 162 2.72 11.86 -11.02
CA CYS A 162 2.58 10.39 -10.93
C CYS A 162 3.94 9.68 -11.02
N TRP A 163 4.86 10.19 -11.84
CA TRP A 163 6.21 9.68 -11.89
C TRP A 163 6.94 9.86 -10.54
N VAL A 164 6.84 11.03 -9.92
CA VAL A 164 7.42 11.31 -8.58
C VAL A 164 6.81 10.38 -7.54
N VAL A 165 5.49 10.17 -7.57
CA VAL A 165 4.77 9.27 -6.67
C VAL A 165 5.29 7.83 -6.82
N GLY A 166 5.31 7.28 -8.02
CA GLY A 166 5.79 5.91 -8.27
C GLY A 166 7.26 5.73 -7.88
N PHE A 167 8.14 6.68 -8.25
CA PHE A 167 9.54 6.66 -7.85
C PHE A 167 9.69 6.76 -6.33
N GLY A 168 8.93 7.63 -5.67
CA GLY A 168 8.94 7.81 -4.22
C GLY A 168 8.51 6.53 -3.49
N SER A 169 7.46 5.85 -3.97
CA SER A 169 6.99 4.57 -3.44
C SER A 169 8.08 3.49 -3.53
N GLU A 170 8.76 3.40 -4.67
CA GLU A 170 9.89 2.47 -4.84
C GLU A 170 11.03 2.74 -3.85
N GLN A 171 11.40 4.01 -3.64
CA GLN A 171 12.45 4.35 -2.67
C GLN A 171 12.00 4.09 -1.23
N ALA A 172 10.73 4.38 -0.89
CA ALA A 172 10.16 4.11 0.42
C ALA A 172 10.26 2.61 0.78
N VAL A 173 9.89 1.73 -0.14
CA VAL A 173 10.00 0.27 0.04
C VAL A 173 11.46 -0.16 0.23
N LYS A 174 12.41 0.34 -0.59
CA LYS A 174 13.84 0.03 -0.45
C LYS A 174 14.40 0.42 0.93
N ILE A 175 13.93 1.53 1.48
CA ILE A 175 14.30 1.99 2.82
C ILE A 175 13.62 1.12 3.87
N ALA A 176 12.31 0.92 3.78
CA ALA A 176 11.54 0.17 4.75
C ALA A 176 12.01 -1.29 4.90
N ARG A 177 12.48 -1.93 3.82
CA ARG A 177 13.10 -3.27 3.88
C ARG A 177 14.28 -3.36 4.84
N ARG A 178 14.96 -2.25 5.12
CA ARG A 178 16.22 -2.20 5.89
C ARG A 178 16.04 -1.68 7.31
N ILE A 179 15.02 -0.83 7.54
CA ILE A 179 14.90 -0.04 8.78
C ILE A 179 13.51 -0.24 9.40
#